data_9272a66564650b0dfe1bc8d49c9021da
#
_entry.id   9272a66564650b0dfe1bc8d49c9021da
#
_cell.length_a   1.000
_cell.length_b   1.000
_cell.length_c   1.000
_cell.angle_alpha   90.00
_cell.angle_beta   90.00
_cell.angle_gamma   90.00
#
_symmetry.space_group_name_H-M   'P 1'
#
loop_
_entity.id
_entity.type
_entity.pdbx_description
1 polymer ?
#
loop_
_entity_poly.entity_id
_entity_poly.type
_entity_poly.pdbx_seq_one_letter_code
_entity_poly.pdbx_strand_id
1 'polypeptide(L)'
;MVLAILGRARQRMSRSDHPGFSYAERATRILGRHESYFAAIRPAAFLDDTTTKNVLVDQGRISGVVDVDQLCFGDPLLTVGLTQTALLGEAFGVDYVEHWMNLLELSTQQRKIVQAYTMLFCVDFMSEFGQRFNRDETPEFNAARFARLESVFEDLTE
;
A
#
# COMPACT_ATOMS: atom_id res chain seq x y z
N MET A 1 -12.49 -0.25 -5.07
CA MET A 1 -11.43 -0.55 -4.07
C MET A 1 -10.62 0.68 -3.72
N VAL A 2 -9.93 1.33 -4.66
CA VAL A 2 -9.12 2.56 -4.44
C VAL A 2 -9.89 3.66 -3.67
N LEU A 3 -11.10 4.02 -4.11
CA LEU A 3 -11.92 5.03 -3.43
C LEU A 3 -12.32 4.63 -2.00
N ALA A 4 -12.45 3.33 -1.73
CA ALA A 4 -12.77 2.86 -0.38
C ALA A 4 -11.56 3.04 0.57
N ILE A 5 -10.35 2.75 0.11
CA ILE A 5 -9.10 2.97 0.86
C ILE A 5 -8.94 4.46 1.17
N LEU A 6 -9.02 5.33 0.17
CA LEU A 6 -8.97 6.78 0.36
C LEU A 6 -10.07 7.30 1.29
N GLY A 7 -11.28 6.77 1.17
CA GLY A 7 -12.40 7.15 2.04
C GLY A 7 -12.13 6.81 3.50
N ARG A 8 -11.59 5.61 3.78
CA ARG A 8 -11.17 5.23 5.14
C ARG A 8 -10.06 6.13 5.67
N ALA A 9 -9.04 6.36 4.87
CA ALA A 9 -7.92 7.23 5.25
C ALA A 9 -8.41 8.65 5.60
N ARG A 10 -9.23 9.26 4.76
CA ARG A 10 -9.84 10.57 5.04
C ARG A 10 -10.67 10.58 6.31
N GLN A 11 -11.48 9.55 6.55
CA GLN A 11 -12.31 9.45 7.75
C GLN A 11 -11.46 9.34 9.02
N ARG A 12 -10.35 8.59 8.97
CA ARG A 12 -9.41 8.48 10.09
C ARG A 12 -8.72 9.81 10.37
N MET A 13 -8.21 10.46 9.32
CA MET A 13 -7.51 11.75 9.43
C MET A 13 -8.42 12.91 9.83
N SER A 14 -9.71 12.89 9.47
CA SER A 14 -10.66 13.95 9.85
C SER A 14 -11.00 13.97 11.35
N ARG A 15 -10.76 12.88 12.06
CA ARG A 15 -11.01 12.74 13.50
C ARG A 15 -9.83 13.18 14.38
N SER A 16 -8.70 13.45 13.79
CA SER A 16 -7.51 13.96 14.46
C SER A 16 -7.06 15.20 13.68
N ASP A 17 -6.56 16.24 14.34
CA ASP A 17 -5.87 17.37 13.68
C ASP A 17 -4.59 16.88 12.95
N HIS A 18 -4.72 15.78 12.23
CA HIS A 18 -3.64 15.05 11.62
C HIS A 18 -3.09 15.82 10.43
N PRO A 19 -1.77 16.07 10.31
CA PRO A 19 -1.16 16.76 9.18
C PRO A 19 -1.37 16.03 7.84
N GLY A 20 -1.83 14.78 7.88
CA GLY A 20 -2.01 13.92 6.71
C GLY A 20 -3.19 14.21 5.80
N PHE A 21 -4.11 15.12 6.15
CA PHE A 21 -5.31 15.36 5.33
C PHE A 21 -4.98 15.84 3.92
N SER A 22 -3.97 16.69 3.75
CA SER A 22 -3.50 17.18 2.45
C SER A 22 -2.98 16.06 1.55
N TYR A 23 -2.39 15.00 2.11
CA TYR A 23 -1.89 13.84 1.35
C TYR A 23 -3.04 13.05 0.70
N ALA A 24 -4.16 12.89 1.40
CA ALA A 24 -5.33 12.21 0.84
C ALA A 24 -5.96 12.97 -0.35
N GLU A 25 -5.94 14.30 -0.32
CA GLU A 25 -6.39 15.13 -1.45
C GLU A 25 -5.45 15.05 -2.64
N ARG A 26 -4.13 15.12 -2.40
CA ARG A 26 -3.12 14.96 -3.44
C ARG A 26 -3.21 13.58 -4.08
N ALA A 27 -3.30 12.52 -3.28
CA ALA A 27 -3.47 11.15 -3.75
C ALA A 27 -4.71 11.02 -4.65
N THR A 28 -5.84 11.60 -4.27
CA THR A 28 -7.07 11.58 -5.09
C THR A 28 -6.84 12.19 -6.46
N ARG A 29 -6.14 13.32 -6.52
CA ARG A 29 -5.85 14.01 -7.78
C ARG A 29 -4.93 13.19 -8.69
N ILE A 30 -3.92 12.55 -8.11
CA ILE A 30 -2.95 11.74 -8.85
C ILE A 30 -3.62 10.46 -9.37
N LEU A 31 -4.38 9.77 -8.52
CA LEU A 31 -5.13 8.57 -8.92
C LEU A 31 -6.16 8.88 -10.02
N GLY A 32 -6.75 10.06 -10.01
CA GLY A 32 -7.65 10.53 -11.09
C GLY A 32 -6.98 10.57 -12.46
N ARG A 33 -5.66 10.76 -12.55
CA ARG A 33 -4.91 10.70 -13.82
C ARG A 33 -4.86 9.28 -14.42
N HIS A 34 -5.17 8.26 -13.63
CA HIS A 34 -5.20 6.85 -14.04
C HIS A 34 -6.62 6.29 -14.17
N GLU A 35 -7.65 7.16 -14.23
CA GLU A 35 -9.06 6.75 -14.28
C GLU A 35 -9.35 5.78 -15.43
N SER A 36 -8.78 6.03 -16.62
CA SER A 36 -8.94 5.14 -17.78
C SER A 36 -8.39 3.74 -17.54
N TYR A 37 -7.26 3.62 -16.82
CA TYR A 37 -6.73 2.33 -16.42
C TYR A 37 -7.68 1.62 -15.46
N PHE A 38 -8.12 2.32 -14.41
CA PHE A 38 -9.02 1.75 -13.40
C PHE A 38 -10.37 1.33 -13.97
N ALA A 39 -10.89 2.05 -14.95
CA ALA A 39 -12.12 1.69 -15.65
C ALA A 39 -11.96 0.45 -16.56
N ALA A 40 -10.75 0.17 -17.03
CA ALA A 40 -10.45 -0.96 -17.91
C ALA A 40 -10.00 -2.23 -17.17
N ILE A 41 -9.84 -2.19 -15.84
CA ILE A 41 -9.44 -3.34 -15.04
C ILE A 41 -10.43 -4.48 -15.23
N ARG A 42 -9.90 -5.66 -15.55
CA ARG A 42 -10.63 -6.94 -15.46
C ARG A 42 -10.35 -7.53 -14.08
N PRO A 43 -11.32 -7.55 -13.17
CA PRO A 43 -11.10 -8.04 -11.83
C PRO A 43 -10.63 -9.49 -11.83
N ALA A 44 -9.54 -9.75 -11.11
CA ALA A 44 -9.02 -11.08 -10.84
C ALA A 44 -9.05 -11.34 -9.33
N ALA A 45 -9.03 -12.61 -8.93
CA ALA A 45 -8.87 -12.99 -7.54
C ALA A 45 -7.39 -12.86 -7.14
N PHE A 46 -7.13 -12.30 -5.96
CA PHE A 46 -5.79 -12.22 -5.39
C PHE A 46 -5.86 -12.21 -3.86
N LEU A 47 -4.76 -12.58 -3.21
CA LEU A 47 -4.61 -12.47 -1.76
C LEU A 47 -4.30 -11.01 -1.40
N ASP A 48 -4.98 -10.47 -0.40
CA ASP A 48 -4.85 -9.07 -0.02
C ASP A 48 -3.44 -8.75 0.51
N ASP A 49 -2.95 -9.53 1.46
CA ASP A 49 -1.67 -9.29 2.14
C ASP A 49 -0.67 -10.44 1.88
N THR A 50 0.05 -10.37 0.79
CA THR A 50 1.20 -11.23 0.49
C THR A 50 2.53 -10.53 0.76
N THR A 51 2.57 -9.67 1.79
CA THR A 51 3.81 -9.04 2.26
C THR A 51 4.79 -10.09 2.79
N THR A 52 6.07 -9.73 2.86
CA THR A 52 7.13 -10.67 3.27
C THR A 52 6.92 -11.28 4.65
N LYS A 53 6.19 -10.63 5.56
CA LYS A 53 5.84 -11.18 6.88
C LYS A 53 4.95 -12.42 6.83
N ASN A 54 4.17 -12.56 5.74
CA ASN A 54 3.21 -13.66 5.54
C ASN A 54 3.77 -14.79 4.65
N VAL A 55 5.01 -14.65 4.18
CA VAL A 55 5.69 -15.66 3.37
C VAL A 55 6.69 -16.43 4.22
N LEU A 56 6.47 -17.73 4.36
CA LEU A 56 7.36 -18.64 5.10
C LEU A 56 8.44 -19.16 4.16
N VAL A 57 9.68 -19.08 4.62
CA VAL A 57 10.85 -19.57 3.88
C VAL A 57 11.57 -20.61 4.72
N ASP A 58 11.84 -21.78 4.13
CA ASP A 58 12.66 -22.82 4.70
C ASP A 58 13.78 -23.19 3.72
N GLN A 59 15.03 -23.21 4.20
CA GLN A 59 16.23 -23.51 3.40
C GLN A 59 16.29 -22.75 2.06
N GLY A 60 15.91 -21.47 2.05
CA GLY A 60 15.92 -20.61 0.86
C GLY A 60 14.79 -20.88 -0.14
N ARG A 61 13.77 -21.64 0.24
CA ARG A 61 12.58 -21.93 -0.59
C ARG A 61 11.32 -21.48 0.12
N ILE A 62 10.35 -20.99 -0.64
CA ILE A 62 9.02 -20.72 -0.09
C ILE A 62 8.41 -22.05 0.36
N SER A 63 8.11 -22.15 1.66
CA SER A 63 7.48 -23.33 2.28
C SER A 63 6.00 -23.13 2.55
N GLY A 64 5.52 -21.89 2.54
CA GLY A 64 4.11 -21.58 2.72
C GLY A 64 3.81 -20.09 2.70
N VAL A 65 2.52 -19.79 2.64
CA VAL A 65 1.96 -18.44 2.85
C VAL A 65 0.93 -18.57 3.97
N VAL A 66 0.98 -17.66 4.93
CA VAL A 66 0.05 -17.59 6.07
C VAL A 66 -0.82 -16.36 5.97
N ASP A 67 -1.86 -16.25 6.82
CA ASP A 67 -2.78 -15.12 6.84
C ASP A 67 -3.49 -14.93 5.48
N VAL A 68 -4.01 -16.05 4.95
CA VAL A 68 -4.66 -16.13 3.63
C VAL A 68 -6.19 -16.10 3.70
N ASP A 69 -6.73 -15.55 4.76
CA ASP A 69 -8.18 -15.50 5.02
C ASP A 69 -8.92 -14.44 4.19
N GLN A 70 -8.19 -13.50 3.59
CA GLN A 70 -8.78 -12.45 2.73
C GLN A 70 -8.46 -12.68 1.25
N LEU A 71 -9.44 -13.24 0.54
CA LEU A 71 -9.45 -13.28 -0.92
C LEU A 71 -10.14 -12.03 -1.46
N CYS A 72 -9.40 -11.20 -2.19
CA CYS A 72 -9.90 -10.00 -2.83
C CYS A 72 -10.18 -10.19 -4.31
N PHE A 73 -11.05 -9.36 -4.86
CA PHE A 73 -11.32 -9.29 -6.30
C PHE A 73 -11.09 -7.86 -6.80
N GLY A 74 -10.25 -7.72 -7.80
CA GLY A 74 -9.89 -6.42 -8.38
C GLY A 74 -8.61 -6.48 -9.18
N ASP A 75 -7.80 -5.43 -9.07
CA ASP A 75 -6.48 -5.39 -9.70
C ASP A 75 -5.42 -6.06 -8.79
N PRO A 76 -4.81 -7.16 -9.21
CA PRO A 76 -3.74 -7.81 -8.44
C PRO A 76 -2.51 -6.93 -8.19
N LEU A 77 -2.29 -5.88 -8.99
CA LEU A 77 -1.19 -4.94 -8.76
C LEU A 77 -1.34 -4.14 -7.45
N LEU A 78 -2.54 -4.14 -6.87
CA LEU A 78 -2.79 -3.51 -5.58
C LEU A 78 -1.91 -4.12 -4.48
N THR A 79 -1.84 -5.46 -4.40
CA THR A 79 -1.02 -6.14 -3.39
C THR A 79 0.48 -5.92 -3.62
N VAL A 80 0.93 -5.71 -4.87
CA VAL A 80 2.32 -5.33 -5.16
C VAL A 80 2.64 -3.95 -4.56
N GLY A 81 1.75 -2.97 -4.76
CA GLY A 81 1.89 -1.62 -4.17
C GLY A 81 1.83 -1.64 -2.64
N LEU A 82 0.92 -2.44 -2.05
CA LEU A 82 0.85 -2.65 -0.60
C LEU A 82 2.18 -3.17 -0.04
N THR A 83 2.72 -4.22 -0.67
CA THR A 83 3.98 -4.84 -0.25
C THR A 83 5.14 -3.85 -0.35
N GLN A 84 5.21 -3.08 -1.45
CA GLN A 84 6.23 -2.04 -1.62
C GLN A 84 6.16 -0.99 -0.51
N THR A 85 4.96 -0.51 -0.19
CA THR A 85 4.77 0.46 0.90
C THR A 85 5.17 -0.12 2.25
N ALA A 86 4.83 -1.37 2.53
CA ALA A 86 5.18 -2.03 3.78
C ALA A 86 6.70 -2.12 3.96
N LEU A 87 7.44 -2.50 2.91
CA LEU A 87 8.90 -2.57 2.93
C LEU A 87 9.53 -1.18 3.11
N LEU A 88 9.12 -0.21 2.32
CA LEU A 88 9.66 1.16 2.39
C LEU A 88 9.36 1.83 3.74
N GLY A 89 8.17 1.63 4.29
CA GLY A 89 7.80 2.14 5.61
C GLY A 89 8.67 1.59 6.75
N GLU A 90 9.23 0.38 6.61
CA GLU A 90 10.16 -0.22 7.57
C GLU A 90 11.64 -0.02 7.19
N ALA A 91 11.94 0.78 6.17
CA ALA A 91 13.28 1.01 5.63
C ALA A 91 13.95 -0.26 5.09
N PHE A 92 13.17 -1.20 4.58
CA PHE A 92 13.68 -2.37 3.87
C PHE A 92 13.90 -2.08 2.38
N GLY A 93 14.81 -2.84 1.76
CA GLY A 93 14.99 -2.81 0.31
C GLY A 93 13.80 -3.36 -0.45
N VAL A 94 13.62 -2.91 -1.69
CA VAL A 94 12.48 -3.28 -2.55
C VAL A 94 12.80 -4.38 -3.56
N ASP A 95 13.95 -5.03 -3.46
CA ASP A 95 14.40 -6.08 -4.39
C ASP A 95 13.37 -7.20 -4.58
N TYR A 96 12.65 -7.54 -3.49
CA TYR A 96 11.56 -8.51 -3.54
C TYR A 96 10.45 -8.05 -4.51
N VAL A 97 10.03 -6.80 -4.42
CA VAL A 97 8.97 -6.24 -5.26
C VAL A 97 9.46 -6.05 -6.70
N GLU A 98 10.70 -5.59 -6.89
CA GLU A 98 11.30 -5.47 -8.22
C GLU A 98 11.39 -6.83 -8.92
N HIS A 99 11.83 -7.87 -8.20
CA HIS A 99 11.86 -9.22 -8.74
C HIS A 99 10.46 -9.72 -9.10
N TRP A 100 9.47 -9.45 -8.26
CA TRP A 100 8.07 -9.80 -8.51
C TRP A 100 7.52 -9.10 -9.75
N MET A 101 7.73 -7.78 -9.88
CA MET A 101 7.33 -7.03 -11.07
C MET A 101 8.00 -7.52 -12.36
N ASN A 102 9.26 -7.97 -12.26
CA ASN A 102 9.99 -8.56 -13.38
C ASN A 102 9.42 -9.93 -13.78
N LEU A 103 9.11 -10.79 -12.82
CA LEU A 103 8.48 -12.11 -13.08
C LEU A 103 7.10 -11.97 -13.72
N LEU A 104 6.34 -10.92 -13.35
CA LEU A 104 5.05 -10.61 -13.96
C LEU A 104 5.18 -9.90 -15.31
N GLU A 105 6.40 -9.61 -15.76
CA GLU A 105 6.69 -8.88 -17.00
C GLU A 105 5.89 -7.58 -17.14
N LEU A 106 5.76 -6.83 -16.02
CA LEU A 106 4.94 -5.63 -15.99
C LEU A 106 5.44 -4.58 -16.98
N SER A 107 4.53 -4.09 -17.80
CA SER A 107 4.77 -2.97 -18.70
C SER A 107 5.07 -1.68 -17.92
N THR A 108 5.68 -0.69 -18.59
CA THR A 108 5.94 0.63 -18.01
C THR A 108 4.68 1.26 -17.41
N GLN A 109 3.53 1.10 -18.07
CA GLN A 109 2.25 1.62 -17.56
C GLN A 109 1.84 0.92 -16.27
N GLN A 110 1.94 -0.41 -16.21
CA GLN A 110 1.60 -1.18 -15.01
C GLN A 110 2.53 -0.85 -13.83
N ARG A 111 3.82 -0.62 -14.08
CA ARG A 111 4.76 -0.15 -13.04
C ARG A 111 4.37 1.21 -12.47
N LYS A 112 3.89 2.14 -13.32
CA LYS A 112 3.32 3.41 -12.85
C LYS A 112 2.07 3.22 -12.00
N ILE A 113 1.26 2.21 -12.30
CA ILE A 113 0.10 1.88 -11.47
C ILE A 113 0.53 1.30 -10.12
N VAL A 114 1.57 0.45 -10.07
CA VAL A 114 2.15 0.00 -8.79
C VAL A 114 2.62 1.20 -7.98
N GLN A 115 3.30 2.17 -8.57
CA GLN A 115 3.70 3.41 -7.88
C GLN A 115 2.49 4.19 -7.35
N ALA A 116 1.41 4.29 -8.14
CA ALA A 116 0.17 4.94 -7.71
C ALA A 116 -0.50 4.20 -6.53
N TYR A 117 -0.45 2.87 -6.51
CA TYR A 117 -0.90 2.07 -5.37
C TYR A 117 0.03 2.22 -4.15
N THR A 118 1.34 2.26 -4.35
CA THR A 118 2.30 2.53 -3.26
C THR A 118 2.00 3.88 -2.60
N MET A 119 1.81 4.93 -3.40
CA MET A 119 1.40 6.24 -2.91
C MET A 119 0.06 6.18 -2.13
N LEU A 120 -0.93 5.45 -2.64
CA LEU A 120 -2.22 5.25 -1.98
C LEU A 120 -2.04 4.62 -0.58
N PHE A 121 -1.22 3.58 -0.49
CA PHE A 121 -0.96 2.90 0.78
C PHE A 121 -0.07 3.71 1.73
N CYS A 122 0.79 4.61 1.24
CA CYS A 122 1.44 5.59 2.12
C CYS A 122 0.39 6.42 2.87
N VAL A 123 -0.65 6.90 2.18
CA VAL A 123 -1.74 7.66 2.79
C VAL A 123 -2.56 6.80 3.75
N ASP A 124 -2.89 5.56 3.39
CA ASP A 124 -3.65 4.65 4.25
C ASP A 124 -2.87 4.35 5.54
N PHE A 125 -1.59 3.99 5.43
CA PHE A 125 -0.73 3.73 6.59
C PHE A 125 -0.50 4.97 7.45
N MET A 126 -0.25 6.15 6.85
CA MET A 126 -0.18 7.40 7.62
C MET A 126 -1.48 7.68 8.38
N SER A 127 -2.64 7.31 7.83
CA SER A 127 -3.94 7.49 8.49
C SER A 127 -4.15 6.60 9.71
N GLU A 128 -3.37 5.55 9.84
CA GLU A 128 -3.46 4.59 10.95
C GLU A 128 -2.79 5.10 12.24
N PHE A 129 -1.88 6.07 12.11
CA PHE A 129 -1.22 6.62 13.28
C PHE A 129 -2.21 7.29 14.23
N GLY A 130 -2.12 6.92 15.51
CA GLY A 130 -3.04 7.39 16.55
C GLY A 130 -4.40 6.70 16.58
N GLN A 131 -4.63 5.69 15.70
CA GLN A 131 -5.84 4.86 15.73
C GLN A 131 -5.64 3.61 16.59
N ARG A 132 -6.71 3.21 17.30
CA ARG A 132 -6.75 1.94 18.03
C ARG A 132 -7.31 0.86 17.12
N PHE A 133 -6.47 -0.07 16.67
CA PHE A 133 -6.92 -1.24 15.90
C PHE A 133 -7.21 -2.45 16.78
N ASN A 134 -6.51 -2.59 17.92
CA ASN A 134 -6.74 -3.64 18.92
C ASN A 134 -7.15 -3.01 20.25
N ARG A 135 -7.92 -3.76 21.06
CA ARG A 135 -8.57 -3.22 22.26
C ARG A 135 -7.63 -2.77 23.38
N ASP A 136 -6.38 -3.17 23.36
CA ASP A 136 -5.56 -3.12 24.56
C ASP A 136 -4.57 -1.95 24.66
N GLU A 137 -4.09 -1.36 23.56
CA GLU A 137 -3.19 -0.20 23.66
C GLU A 137 -3.32 0.75 22.47
N THR A 138 -3.12 2.05 22.70
CA THR A 138 -2.88 3.01 21.62
C THR A 138 -1.41 2.84 21.24
N PRO A 139 -1.07 2.38 20.01
CA PRO A 139 0.32 2.26 19.63
C PRO A 139 1.00 3.64 19.75
N GLU A 140 2.20 3.65 20.30
CA GLU A 140 3.01 4.87 20.31
C GLU A 140 3.20 5.39 18.88
N PHE A 141 3.13 6.71 18.73
CA PHE A 141 3.35 7.34 17.43
C PHE A 141 4.80 7.11 16.98
N ASN A 142 4.98 6.28 15.98
CA ASN A 142 6.28 6.04 15.37
C ASN A 142 6.59 7.14 14.34
N ALA A 143 7.17 8.24 14.84
CA ALA A 143 7.52 9.41 14.01
C ALA A 143 8.49 9.06 12.87
N ALA A 144 9.41 8.14 13.09
CA ALA A 144 10.38 7.73 12.07
C ALA A 144 9.72 6.98 10.91
N ARG A 145 8.77 6.08 11.21
CA ARG A 145 7.98 5.39 10.18
C ARG A 145 7.09 6.36 9.42
N PHE A 146 6.44 7.27 10.15
CA PHE A 146 5.61 8.30 9.53
C PHE A 146 6.41 9.15 8.53
N ALA A 147 7.57 9.68 8.96
CA ALA A 147 8.43 10.50 8.10
C ALA A 147 8.93 9.74 6.87
N ARG A 148 9.20 8.43 6.99
CA ARG A 148 9.55 7.60 5.82
C ARG A 148 8.40 7.49 4.82
N LEU A 149 7.17 7.26 5.31
CA LEU A 149 5.99 7.19 4.43
C LEU A 149 5.73 8.54 3.74
N GLU A 150 5.95 9.66 4.44
CA GLU A 150 5.89 11.00 3.84
C GLU A 150 6.94 11.15 2.73
N SER A 151 8.21 10.79 3.01
CA SER A 151 9.28 10.87 2.00
C SER A 151 8.94 10.03 0.76
N VAL A 152 8.51 8.78 0.95
CA VAL A 152 8.09 7.91 -0.16
C VAL A 152 6.93 8.53 -0.95
N PHE A 153 5.96 9.11 -0.27
CA PHE A 153 4.84 9.78 -0.94
C PHE A 153 5.33 10.97 -1.78
N GLU A 154 6.21 11.81 -1.25
CA GLU A 154 6.74 12.97 -1.98
C GLU A 154 7.54 12.52 -3.21
N ASP A 155 8.46 11.56 -3.05
CA ASP A 155 9.28 11.01 -4.14
C ASP A 155 8.43 10.46 -5.30
N LEU A 156 7.26 9.86 -4.99
CA LEU A 156 6.35 9.31 -6.00
C LEU A 156 5.43 10.34 -6.65
N THR A 157 5.39 11.56 -6.14
CA THR A 157 4.45 12.61 -6.59
C THR A 157 5.12 13.79 -7.28
N GLU A 158 6.47 13.84 -7.29
CA GLU A 158 7.28 14.77 -8.10
C GLU A 158 7.26 14.36 -9.58
#